data_aed1a2bb30853e575e28ce268b60fb10
#
_entry.id   aed1a2bb30853e575e28ce268b60fb10
#
_cell.length_a   1.000
_cell.length_b   1.000
_cell.length_c   1.000
_cell.angle_alpha   90.00
_cell.angle_beta   90.00
_cell.angle_gamma   90.00
#
_symmetry.space_group_name_H-M   'P 1'
#
loop_
_entity.id
_entity.type
_entity.pdbx_description
1 polymer ?
#
loop_
_entity_poly.entity_id
_entity_poly.type
_entity_poly.pdbx_seq_one_letter_code
_entity_poly.pdbx_strand_id
1 'polypeptide(L)'
;MLFRSTLDQQGTAPWVPLDGISAHPKVDQRTGENPVQQPIGRYHPFDGDGFIHAISFKHSRASYRSRFVRTKGFVAEQEAGRALWAGLMEPPGKSTRPGWGAQEWLKDSSSTDVVVHAGRILSTFYQCGEAYRLDPFTLEQFGTDSWVPLDGISAHAKVDEATGELLFFNYSKHAPYMH
;
A
#
# COMPACT_ATOMS: atom_id res chain seq x y z
N MET A 1 -6.84 -10.74 -18.02
CA MET A 1 -7.39 -12.06 -17.76
C MET A 1 -8.30 -11.97 -16.55
N LEU A 2 -9.59 -11.82 -16.77
CA LEU A 2 -10.57 -11.86 -15.70
C LEU A 2 -10.57 -13.27 -15.13
N PHE A 3 -10.08 -13.44 -13.90
CA PHE A 3 -10.29 -14.66 -13.16
C PHE A 3 -11.79 -14.74 -12.80
N ARG A 4 -12.60 -15.37 -13.65
CA ARG A 4 -13.84 -15.99 -13.20
C ARG A 4 -13.43 -17.29 -12.52
N SER A 5 -13.14 -17.25 -11.24
CA SER A 5 -13.18 -18.47 -10.44
C SER A 5 -14.65 -18.76 -10.18
N THR A 6 -15.20 -19.77 -10.84
CA THR A 6 -16.32 -20.50 -10.26
C THR A 6 -15.77 -21.16 -9.00
N LEU A 7 -16.04 -20.56 -7.86
CA LEU A 7 -15.82 -21.20 -6.58
C LEU A 7 -16.86 -22.33 -6.45
N ASP A 8 -16.58 -23.48 -7.04
CA ASP A 8 -17.26 -24.69 -6.67
C ASP A 8 -16.88 -25.02 -5.21
N GLN A 9 -17.81 -24.77 -4.32
CA GLN A 9 -17.66 -25.07 -2.90
C GLN A 9 -17.62 -26.59 -2.71
N GLN A 10 -16.45 -27.18 -2.83
CA GLN A 10 -16.22 -28.58 -2.51
C GLN A 10 -15.71 -28.70 -1.08
N GLY A 11 -16.64 -28.87 -0.16
CA GLY A 11 -16.40 -29.19 1.23
C GLY A 11 -16.38 -27.99 2.19
N THR A 12 -16.96 -28.21 3.35
CA THR A 12 -16.89 -27.29 4.49
C THR A 12 -15.60 -27.58 5.26
N ALA A 13 -14.53 -26.87 4.99
CA ALA A 13 -13.49 -26.72 5.99
C ALA A 13 -14.03 -25.74 7.07
N PRO A 14 -13.81 -25.99 8.36
CA PRO A 14 -14.19 -25.02 9.38
C PRO A 14 -13.47 -23.72 9.07
N TRP A 15 -14.22 -22.70 8.77
CA TRP A 15 -13.73 -21.33 8.70
C TRP A 15 -13.22 -20.99 10.10
N VAL A 16 -11.92 -20.87 10.24
CA VAL A 16 -11.38 -20.10 11.34
C VAL A 16 -11.70 -18.66 10.97
N PRO A 17 -12.55 -17.95 11.73
CA PRO A 17 -12.76 -16.55 11.47
C PRO A 17 -11.39 -15.87 11.60
N LEU A 18 -10.85 -15.45 10.49
CA LEU A 18 -9.84 -14.41 10.50
C LEU A 18 -10.57 -13.20 11.09
N ASP A 19 -10.31 -12.91 12.35
CA ASP A 19 -10.83 -11.72 13.00
C ASP A 19 -10.61 -10.55 12.06
N GLY A 20 -11.69 -10.01 11.59
CA GLY A 20 -11.92 -9.12 10.50
C GLY A 20 -10.73 -8.32 10.02
N ILE A 21 -10.75 -7.94 8.76
CA ILE A 21 -9.88 -6.90 8.21
C ILE A 21 -10.05 -5.67 9.11
N SER A 22 -9.26 -5.62 10.18
CA SER A 22 -9.23 -4.45 11.02
C SER A 22 -8.08 -3.60 10.49
N ALA A 23 -8.39 -2.40 10.08
CA ALA A 23 -7.39 -1.35 9.80
C ALA A 23 -6.61 -0.94 11.07
N HIS A 24 -6.61 -1.77 12.09
CA HIS A 24 -5.85 -1.54 13.31
C HIS A 24 -4.44 -2.11 13.13
N PRO A 25 -3.41 -1.43 13.61
CA PRO A 25 -2.04 -1.90 13.55
C PRO A 25 -1.96 -3.22 14.32
N LYS A 26 -1.88 -4.32 13.59
CA LYS A 26 -1.55 -5.62 14.17
C LYS A 26 -0.06 -5.83 13.95
N VAL A 27 0.60 -6.33 14.99
CA VAL A 27 1.98 -6.80 14.90
C VAL A 27 2.06 -7.82 13.77
N ASP A 28 2.93 -7.62 12.80
CA ASP A 28 3.26 -8.65 11.83
C ASP A 28 3.87 -9.82 12.61
N GLN A 29 3.12 -10.90 12.76
CA GLN A 29 3.53 -12.05 13.57
C GLN A 29 4.82 -12.72 13.05
N ARG A 30 5.15 -12.51 11.77
CA ARG A 30 6.35 -13.10 11.17
C ARG A 30 7.60 -12.26 11.39
N THR A 31 7.48 -10.94 11.33
CA THR A 31 8.60 -10.01 11.45
C THR A 31 8.69 -9.36 12.82
N GLY A 32 7.62 -9.45 13.62
CA GLY A 32 7.51 -8.73 14.89
C GLY A 32 7.32 -7.22 14.70
N GLU A 33 7.14 -6.76 13.47
CA GLU A 33 6.96 -5.34 13.18
C GLU A 33 5.61 -4.87 13.71
N ASN A 34 5.68 -3.88 14.57
CA ASN A 34 4.52 -3.12 15.02
C ASN A 34 4.68 -1.71 14.47
N PRO A 35 4.00 -1.38 13.36
CA PRO A 35 4.11 -0.04 12.80
C PRO A 35 3.62 0.97 13.83
N VAL A 36 4.39 2.01 14.03
CA VAL A 36 3.96 3.16 14.81
C VAL A 36 2.95 3.93 13.97
N GLN A 37 1.74 3.41 13.92
CA GLN A 37 0.64 4.02 13.19
C GLN A 37 -0.30 4.72 14.13
N GLN A 38 0.17 5.77 14.73
CA GLN A 38 -0.78 6.67 15.35
C GLN A 38 -0.58 8.05 14.75
N PRO A 39 -1.59 8.61 14.10
CA PRO A 39 -1.60 10.03 13.85
C PRO A 39 -1.39 10.73 15.19
N ILE A 40 -0.83 11.93 15.12
CA ILE A 40 -0.39 12.67 16.33
C ILE A 40 -1.55 12.86 17.32
N GLY A 41 -2.80 12.74 16.89
CA GLY A 41 -3.95 12.87 17.77
C GLY A 41 -5.28 12.30 17.25
N ARG A 42 -5.55 12.32 15.95
CA ARG A 42 -6.84 11.88 15.37
C ARG A 42 -6.60 10.90 14.22
N TYR A 43 -7.06 9.69 14.41
CA TYR A 43 -6.91 8.62 13.41
C TYR A 43 -8.05 8.63 12.38
N HIS A 44 -7.68 8.51 11.12
CA HIS A 44 -8.59 8.20 10.02
C HIS A 44 -8.23 6.82 9.44
N PRO A 45 -9.20 5.99 9.00
CA PRO A 45 -8.91 4.68 8.42
C PRO A 45 -7.91 4.68 7.26
N PHE A 46 -7.80 5.78 6.52
CA PHE A 46 -6.85 5.94 5.43
C PHE A 46 -5.45 6.41 5.85
N ASP A 47 -5.23 6.63 7.14
CA ASP A 47 -3.90 6.99 7.66
C ASP A 47 -2.99 5.76 7.82
N GLY A 48 -3.54 4.56 7.66
CA GLY A 48 -2.82 3.31 7.82
C GLY A 48 -1.75 3.06 6.75
N ASP A 49 -0.61 2.47 7.15
CA ASP A 49 0.41 2.00 6.19
C ASP A 49 -0.09 0.82 5.37
N GLY A 50 0.38 0.73 4.13
CA GLY A 50 0.02 -0.34 3.22
C GLY A 50 0.38 -1.71 3.80
N PHE A 51 -0.62 -2.57 3.89
CA PHE A 51 -0.46 -3.94 4.36
C PHE A 51 -0.98 -4.90 3.30
N ILE A 52 -0.05 -5.53 2.58
CA ILE A 52 -0.36 -6.38 1.44
C ILE A 52 -0.70 -7.79 1.91
N HIS A 53 -1.77 -8.33 1.37
CA HIS A 53 -2.23 -9.69 1.60
C HIS A 53 -2.11 -10.50 0.30
N ALA A 54 -1.53 -11.69 0.36
CA ALA A 54 -1.49 -12.64 -0.74
C ALA A 54 -2.08 -13.97 -0.31
N ILE A 55 -3.06 -14.45 -1.07
CA ILE A 55 -3.68 -15.75 -0.87
C ILE A 55 -3.43 -16.59 -2.12
N SER A 56 -2.78 -17.73 -1.95
CA SER A 56 -2.51 -18.68 -3.03
C SER A 56 -3.30 -19.96 -2.82
N PHE A 57 -3.93 -20.45 -3.88
CA PHE A 57 -4.66 -21.70 -3.89
C PHE A 57 -3.92 -22.72 -4.75
N LYS A 58 -3.52 -23.85 -4.17
CA LYS A 58 -2.86 -24.94 -4.88
C LYS A 58 -3.24 -26.29 -4.28
N HIS A 59 -3.62 -27.25 -5.12
CA HIS A 59 -3.99 -28.61 -4.70
C HIS A 59 -5.00 -28.61 -3.54
N SER A 60 -6.09 -27.87 -3.67
CA SER A 60 -7.16 -27.73 -2.66
C SER A 60 -6.68 -27.18 -1.30
N ARG A 61 -5.54 -26.52 -1.26
CA ARG A 61 -5.03 -25.84 -0.06
C ARG A 61 -4.89 -24.36 -0.33
N ALA A 62 -5.25 -23.54 0.66
CA ALA A 62 -4.97 -22.12 0.67
C ALA A 62 -3.72 -21.83 1.49
N SER A 63 -2.87 -20.95 1.00
CA SER A 63 -1.78 -20.38 1.77
C SER A 63 -1.90 -18.87 1.80
N TYR A 64 -1.65 -18.28 2.95
CA TYR A 64 -1.76 -16.85 3.19
C TYR A 64 -0.41 -16.26 3.58
N ARG A 65 -0.12 -15.08 3.04
CA ARG A 65 1.03 -14.25 3.41
C ARG A 65 0.58 -12.81 3.54
N SER A 66 1.24 -12.07 4.39
CA SER A 66 1.03 -10.63 4.50
C SER A 66 2.32 -9.92 4.84
N ARG A 67 2.41 -8.65 4.44
CA ARG A 67 3.57 -7.80 4.72
C ARG A 67 3.19 -6.34 4.68
N PHE A 68 3.75 -5.55 5.59
CA PHE A 68 3.73 -4.10 5.46
C PHE A 68 4.63 -3.64 4.30
N VAL A 69 4.15 -2.64 3.56
CA VAL A 69 4.98 -1.92 2.60
C VAL A 69 5.89 -0.99 3.41
N ARG A 70 7.18 -1.26 3.38
CA ARG A 70 8.18 -0.44 4.09
C ARG A 70 8.49 0.81 3.28
N THR A 71 7.57 1.75 3.33
CA THR A 71 7.76 3.07 2.70
C THR A 71 8.86 3.85 3.43
N LYS A 72 9.38 4.88 2.80
CA LYS A 72 10.33 5.79 3.46
C LYS A 72 9.73 6.41 4.73
N GLY A 73 8.42 6.73 4.68
CA GLY A 73 7.68 7.24 5.82
C GLY A 73 7.55 6.22 6.94
N PHE A 74 7.17 4.99 6.60
CA PHE A 74 7.09 3.89 7.55
C PHE A 74 8.41 3.67 8.30
N VAL A 75 9.52 3.57 7.57
CA VAL A 75 10.85 3.36 8.18
C VAL A 75 11.22 4.52 9.08
N ALA A 76 11.02 5.76 8.64
CA ALA A 76 11.33 6.94 9.43
C ALA A 76 10.54 7.02 10.74
N GLU A 77 9.27 6.62 10.73
CA GLU A 77 8.45 6.58 11.96
C GLU A 77 8.84 5.43 12.88
N GLN A 78 9.20 4.27 12.33
CA GLN A 78 9.76 3.18 13.14
C GLN A 78 11.05 3.59 13.87
N GLU A 79 11.97 4.24 13.17
CA GLU A 79 13.22 4.72 13.75
C GLU A 79 12.98 5.80 14.82
N ALA A 80 11.99 6.68 14.56
CA ALA A 80 11.63 7.73 15.51
C ALA A 80 10.82 7.23 16.72
N GLY A 81 10.22 6.05 16.63
CA GLY A 81 9.33 5.50 17.65
C GLY A 81 8.05 6.31 17.86
N ARG A 82 7.67 7.15 16.88
CA ARG A 82 6.48 8.02 16.92
C ARG A 82 6.04 8.46 15.54
N ALA A 83 4.80 8.92 15.44
CA ALA A 83 4.30 9.57 14.24
C ALA A 83 5.08 10.86 13.91
N LEU A 84 5.39 11.05 12.65
CA LEU A 84 6.11 12.24 12.13
C LEU A 84 5.23 13.10 11.23
N TRP A 85 4.16 12.54 10.70
CA TRP A 85 3.21 13.20 9.82
C TRP A 85 1.83 13.26 10.45
N ALA A 86 1.13 14.34 10.18
CA ALA A 86 -0.26 14.50 10.54
C ALA A 86 -1.14 13.53 9.72
N GLY A 87 -2.21 13.03 10.34
CA GLY A 87 -3.25 12.27 9.64
C GLY A 87 -4.23 13.17 8.88
N LEU A 88 -5.11 12.56 8.09
CA LEU A 88 -6.11 13.26 7.28
C LEU A 88 -7.04 14.18 8.09
N MET A 89 -7.28 13.85 9.34
CA MET A 89 -8.14 14.64 10.24
C MET A 89 -7.38 15.66 11.09
N GLU A 90 -6.12 15.88 10.78
CA GLU A 90 -5.26 16.78 11.55
C GLU A 90 -4.79 17.97 10.71
N PRO A 91 -4.51 19.11 11.33
CA PRO A 91 -3.93 20.25 10.62
C PRO A 91 -2.56 19.89 10.01
N PRO A 92 -2.29 20.28 8.76
CA PRO A 92 -1.01 20.00 8.09
C PRO A 92 0.22 20.44 8.88
N GLY A 93 0.12 21.53 9.62
CA GLY A 93 1.22 22.07 10.45
C GLY A 93 1.65 21.16 11.62
N LYS A 94 0.95 20.06 11.88
CA LYS A 94 1.41 19.04 12.83
C LYS A 94 2.48 18.11 12.25
N SER A 95 2.59 18.01 10.92
CA SER A 95 3.67 17.26 10.29
C SER A 95 5.01 17.88 10.62
N THR A 96 5.94 17.07 11.09
CA THR A 96 7.29 17.49 11.49
C THR A 96 8.31 17.37 10.36
N ARG A 97 7.89 16.79 9.23
CA ARG A 97 8.69 16.60 8.02
C ARG A 97 7.83 16.89 6.78
N PRO A 98 8.43 17.25 5.64
CA PRO A 98 7.76 17.33 4.36
C PRO A 98 7.11 15.98 4.02
N GLY A 99 5.91 16.01 3.46
CA GLY A 99 5.20 14.83 2.98
C GLY A 99 5.36 14.62 1.48
N TRP A 100 4.44 13.85 0.92
CA TRP A 100 4.42 13.45 -0.48
C TRP A 100 3.18 13.94 -1.21
N GLY A 101 3.30 13.94 -2.54
CA GLY A 101 2.21 14.10 -3.47
C GLY A 101 1.48 15.44 -3.39
N ALA A 102 0.25 15.45 -3.85
CA ALA A 102 -0.54 16.66 -4.05
C ALA A 102 -0.78 17.49 -2.78
N GLN A 103 -0.78 16.85 -1.61
CA GLN A 103 -0.99 17.52 -0.33
C GLN A 103 0.31 18.01 0.33
N GLU A 104 1.47 17.49 -0.07
CA GLU A 104 2.81 17.88 0.39
C GLU A 104 3.07 17.76 1.91
N TRP A 105 2.11 17.25 2.67
CA TRP A 105 2.20 17.13 4.12
C TRP A 105 1.83 15.75 4.66
N LEU A 106 1.21 14.89 3.84
CA LEU A 106 0.86 13.52 4.21
C LEU A 106 2.05 12.58 4.04
N LYS A 107 2.09 11.56 4.87
CA LYS A 107 2.99 10.43 4.65
C LYS A 107 2.56 9.66 3.41
N ASP A 108 3.51 9.28 2.55
CA ASP A 108 3.26 8.22 1.58
C ASP A 108 3.15 6.90 2.33
N SER A 109 1.93 6.43 2.51
CA SER A 109 1.65 5.16 3.19
C SER A 109 1.58 3.97 2.25
N SER A 110 1.58 4.19 0.92
CA SER A 110 1.41 3.14 -0.10
C SER A 110 0.24 2.20 0.21
N SER A 111 -0.87 2.74 0.66
CA SER A 111 -2.00 1.99 1.25
C SER A 111 -3.21 1.88 0.35
N THR A 112 -3.16 2.41 -0.87
CA THR A 112 -4.40 2.62 -1.64
C THR A 112 -4.65 1.52 -2.66
N ASP A 113 -3.66 1.15 -3.46
CA ASP A 113 -3.89 0.21 -4.55
C ASP A 113 -2.66 -0.63 -4.85
N VAL A 114 -2.90 -1.77 -5.45
CA VAL A 114 -1.86 -2.64 -5.99
C VAL A 114 -2.18 -3.02 -7.43
N VAL A 115 -1.18 -2.94 -8.30
CA VAL A 115 -1.26 -3.41 -9.68
C VAL A 115 -0.11 -4.36 -9.97
N VAL A 116 -0.37 -5.40 -10.77
CA VAL A 116 0.70 -6.29 -11.24
C VAL A 116 1.16 -5.79 -12.61
N HIS A 117 2.44 -5.44 -12.70
CA HIS A 117 3.06 -4.99 -13.94
C HIS A 117 4.46 -5.61 -14.07
N ALA A 118 4.80 -6.08 -15.26
CA ALA A 118 6.11 -6.68 -15.59
C ALA A 118 6.59 -7.73 -14.56
N GLY A 119 5.66 -8.56 -14.05
CA GLY A 119 5.96 -9.62 -13.08
C GLY A 119 6.21 -9.15 -11.64
N ARG A 120 5.88 -7.91 -11.31
CA ARG A 120 5.97 -7.33 -9.96
C ARG A 120 4.64 -6.78 -9.51
N ILE A 121 4.42 -6.76 -8.21
CA ILE A 121 3.39 -5.92 -7.59
C ILE A 121 3.96 -4.51 -7.48
N LEU A 122 3.18 -3.52 -7.90
CA LEU A 122 3.40 -2.12 -7.60
C LEU A 122 2.36 -1.70 -6.57
N SER A 123 2.79 -1.25 -5.42
CA SER A 123 1.92 -0.69 -4.38
C SER A 123 2.02 0.83 -4.41
N THR A 124 0.88 1.51 -4.40
CA THR A 124 0.78 2.94 -4.69
C THR A 124 -0.10 3.67 -3.68
N PHE A 125 0.01 4.99 -3.68
CA PHE A 125 -0.67 5.89 -2.77
C PHE A 125 -1.53 6.92 -3.52
N TYR A 126 -2.77 7.14 -3.05
CA TYR A 126 -3.73 8.00 -3.75
C TYR A 126 -3.27 9.47 -3.87
N GLN A 127 -2.41 9.94 -2.98
CA GLN A 127 -1.89 11.31 -3.01
C GLN A 127 -0.64 11.48 -3.90
N CYS A 128 -0.39 10.56 -4.82
CA CYS A 128 0.81 10.53 -5.64
C CYS A 128 2.08 10.27 -4.81
N GLY A 129 2.30 9.02 -4.49
CA GLY A 129 3.49 8.52 -3.81
C GLY A 129 4.46 7.82 -4.76
N GLU A 130 5.40 7.13 -4.17
CA GLU A 130 6.32 6.26 -4.91
C GLU A 130 5.63 4.95 -5.30
N ALA A 131 6.10 4.29 -6.35
CA ALA A 131 5.67 2.94 -6.69
C ALA A 131 6.61 1.92 -6.01
N TYR A 132 6.15 1.31 -4.94
CA TYR A 132 6.91 0.28 -4.24
C TYR A 132 6.74 -1.07 -4.92
N ARG A 133 7.87 -1.71 -5.25
CA ARG A 133 7.89 -3.01 -5.93
C ARG A 133 7.97 -4.16 -4.94
N LEU A 134 7.11 -5.15 -5.13
CA LEU A 134 7.14 -6.39 -4.35
C LEU A 134 7.06 -7.62 -5.26
N ASP A 135 7.61 -8.71 -4.79
CA ASP A 135 7.44 -10.02 -5.42
C ASP A 135 6.01 -10.52 -5.19
N PRO A 136 5.28 -10.94 -6.24
CA PRO A 136 3.88 -11.35 -6.10
C PRO A 136 3.70 -12.66 -5.31
N PHE A 137 4.75 -13.45 -5.14
CA PHE A 137 4.67 -14.75 -4.46
C PHE A 137 5.22 -14.71 -3.04
N THR A 138 6.30 -13.96 -2.81
CA THR A 138 6.97 -13.89 -1.51
C THR A 138 6.65 -12.63 -0.73
N LEU A 139 6.13 -11.62 -1.40
CA LEU A 139 5.95 -10.24 -0.94
C LEU A 139 7.28 -9.57 -0.52
N GLU A 140 8.42 -10.07 -1.00
CA GLU A 140 9.71 -9.41 -0.79
C GLU A 140 9.71 -8.05 -1.51
N GLN A 141 10.11 -7.01 -0.79
CA GLN A 141 10.15 -5.66 -1.34
C GLN A 141 11.52 -5.37 -1.99
N PHE A 142 11.50 -4.84 -3.22
CA PHE A 142 12.69 -4.51 -3.99
C PHE A 142 12.99 -3.00 -4.08
N GLY A 143 12.36 -2.21 -3.22
CA GLY A 143 12.49 -0.75 -3.26
C GLY A 143 11.44 -0.11 -4.17
N THR A 144 11.76 1.06 -4.71
CA THR A 144 10.90 1.85 -5.60
C THR A 144 11.40 1.79 -7.04
N ASP A 145 10.53 2.10 -7.99
CA ASP A 145 10.90 2.21 -9.39
C ASP A 145 11.50 3.59 -9.73
N SER A 146 12.64 3.58 -10.42
CA SER A 146 13.35 4.80 -10.78
C SER A 146 12.71 5.60 -11.93
N TRP A 147 11.78 4.98 -12.67
CA TRP A 147 11.05 5.64 -13.76
C TRP A 147 9.88 6.50 -13.24
N VAL A 148 9.50 6.36 -11.98
CA VAL A 148 8.43 7.17 -11.38
C VAL A 148 8.84 8.64 -11.39
N PRO A 149 7.99 9.53 -11.90
CA PRO A 149 8.26 10.97 -11.86
C PRO A 149 8.53 11.47 -10.43
N LEU A 150 9.25 12.56 -10.30
CA LEU A 150 9.54 13.16 -8.98
C LEU A 150 8.27 13.48 -8.18
N ASP A 151 7.17 13.81 -8.89
CA ASP A 151 5.87 14.08 -8.28
C ASP A 151 5.08 12.80 -7.93
N GLY A 152 5.67 11.63 -8.15
CA GLY A 152 5.08 10.34 -7.87
C GLY A 152 4.02 9.91 -8.89
N ILE A 153 3.33 8.82 -8.58
CA ILE A 153 2.16 8.35 -9.32
C ILE A 153 0.96 8.18 -8.39
N SER A 154 -0.23 8.43 -8.91
CA SER A 154 -1.46 8.17 -8.17
C SER A 154 -1.77 6.67 -8.13
N ALA A 155 -2.65 6.28 -7.24
CA ALA A 155 -3.24 4.95 -7.23
C ALA A 155 -4.14 4.72 -8.45
N HIS A 156 -4.58 3.47 -8.63
CA HIS A 156 -5.51 3.03 -9.67
C HIS A 156 -4.91 3.03 -11.09
N ALA A 157 -3.59 2.86 -11.21
CA ALA A 157 -2.93 2.58 -12.48
C ALA A 157 -3.57 1.36 -13.19
N LYS A 158 -3.53 1.36 -14.51
CA LYS A 158 -4.05 0.27 -15.35
C LYS A 158 -2.95 -0.26 -16.24
N VAL A 159 -3.00 -1.56 -16.51
CA VAL A 159 -2.13 -2.18 -17.50
C VAL A 159 -2.93 -2.41 -18.77
N ASP A 160 -2.43 -1.91 -19.88
CA ASP A 160 -2.96 -2.28 -21.20
C ASP A 160 -2.57 -3.74 -21.49
N GLU A 161 -3.57 -4.61 -21.56
CA GLU A 161 -3.34 -6.04 -21.78
C GLU A 161 -2.78 -6.35 -23.17
N ALA A 162 -2.97 -5.48 -24.16
CA ALA A 162 -2.50 -5.69 -25.51
C ALA A 162 -1.02 -5.30 -25.68
N THR A 163 -0.59 -4.23 -25.03
CA THR A 163 0.78 -3.70 -25.17
C THR A 163 1.67 -4.00 -23.96
N GLY A 164 1.06 -4.27 -22.80
CA GLY A 164 1.78 -4.42 -21.53
C GLY A 164 2.17 -3.09 -20.89
N GLU A 165 1.73 -1.96 -21.46
CA GLU A 165 2.05 -0.64 -20.94
C GLU A 165 1.29 -0.35 -19.65
N LEU A 166 1.96 0.34 -18.73
CA LEU A 166 1.34 0.84 -17.51
C LEU A 166 0.82 2.26 -17.74
N LEU A 167 -0.48 2.43 -17.62
CA LEU A 167 -1.17 3.71 -17.72
C LEU A 167 -1.39 4.25 -16.31
N PHE A 168 -0.88 5.41 -16.03
CA PHE A 168 -1.04 6.08 -14.74
C PHE A 168 -1.16 7.59 -14.91
N PHE A 169 -1.49 8.27 -13.85
CA PHE A 169 -1.50 9.73 -13.79
C PHE A 169 -0.91 10.21 -12.48
N ASN A 170 -0.51 11.46 -12.44
CA ASN A 170 -0.29 12.17 -11.19
C ASN A 170 -1.11 13.48 -11.18
N TYR A 171 -1.18 14.10 -10.02
CA TYR A 171 -1.86 15.39 -9.87
C TYR A 171 -1.21 16.22 -8.77
N SER A 172 -1.41 17.52 -8.85
CA SER A 172 -0.88 18.46 -7.86
C SER A 172 -1.86 19.60 -7.61
N LYS A 173 -1.58 20.43 -6.61
CA LYS A 173 -2.31 21.68 -6.35
C LYS A 173 -1.90 22.82 -7.32
N HIS A 174 -0.84 22.63 -8.06
CA HIS A 174 -0.25 23.63 -8.96
C HIS A 174 -0.45 23.19 -10.42
N ALA A 175 -0.56 24.20 -11.33
CA ALA A 175 -0.66 23.90 -12.76
C ALA A 175 0.59 23.11 -13.23
N PRO A 176 0.38 22.13 -14.14
CA PRO A 176 -0.85 21.80 -14.88
C PRO A 176 -1.88 20.94 -14.13
N TYR A 177 -1.84 20.78 -12.86
CA TYR A 177 -2.76 20.04 -11.97
C TYR A 177 -2.83 18.53 -12.21
N MET A 178 -2.66 18.03 -13.41
CA MET A 178 -2.65 16.61 -13.77
C MET A 178 -1.66 16.36 -14.90
N HIS A 179 -0.94 15.25 -14.82
CA HIS A 179 0.01 14.75 -15.80
C HIS A 179 -0.30 13.32 -16.20
#